data_744e67b4ff5e732538d2a6f31f966abf
#
_entry.id   744e67b4ff5e732538d2a6f31f966abf
#
_cell.length_a   1.000
_cell.length_b   1.000
_cell.length_c   1.000
_cell.angle_alpha   90.00
_cell.angle_beta   90.00
_cell.angle_gamma   90.00
#
_symmetry.space_group_name_H-M   'P 1'
#
loop_
_entity.id
_entity.type
_entity.pdbx_description
1 polymer ?
#
loop_
_entity_poly.entity_id
_entity_poly.type
_entity_poly.pdbx_seq_one_letter_code
_entity_poly.pdbx_strand_id
1 'polypeptide(L)'
;MKRMDRKKLRLNGFDYSTNGAYFVTLCTINRKCILSSIRKSGNYSYPEVKLTDIGLIVKKYMNNIPGITYYVIMPNHIHLIVEKENILNSVLSNDIRSFKTLVTKEVGFQIWESSFYDHIIRDDYDYNVHLQYINDNPIKWCEDKYYCG
;
A
#
# COMPACT_ATOMS: atom_id res chain seq x y z
N MET A 1 -17.82 -1.16 -6.83
CA MET A 1 -16.99 -0.86 -5.66
C MET A 1 -17.19 0.59 -5.24
N LYS A 2 -17.29 0.77 -3.97
CA LYS A 2 -17.37 2.12 -3.42
C LYS A 2 -16.05 2.84 -3.71
N ARG A 3 -16.16 4.09 -4.19
CA ARG A 3 -14.98 4.93 -4.37
C ARG A 3 -14.23 5.02 -3.04
N MET A 4 -12.93 4.85 -3.09
CA MET A 4 -12.10 5.07 -1.91
C MET A 4 -12.20 6.55 -1.53
N ASP A 5 -12.65 6.81 -0.31
CA ASP A 5 -12.73 8.18 0.17
C ASP A 5 -11.34 8.78 0.23
N ARG A 6 -11.17 9.92 -0.43
CA ARG A 6 -9.92 10.65 -0.33
C ARG A 6 -9.81 11.22 1.06
N LYS A 7 -8.78 10.84 1.76
CA LYS A 7 -8.51 11.42 3.07
C LYS A 7 -8.03 12.86 2.91
N LYS A 8 -8.29 13.66 3.92
CA LYS A 8 -7.79 15.02 3.93
C LYS A 8 -6.27 15.02 3.87
N LEU A 9 -5.73 15.91 3.06
CA LEU A 9 -4.28 16.11 3.03
C LEU A 9 -3.79 16.53 4.41
N ARG A 10 -2.60 16.09 4.76
CA ARG A 10 -1.97 16.49 6.02
C ARG A 10 -1.48 17.93 5.88
N LEU A 11 -1.98 18.82 6.72
CA LEU A 11 -1.62 20.22 6.67
C LEU A 11 -0.61 20.60 7.75
N ASN A 12 -0.67 19.94 8.91
CA ASN A 12 0.25 20.21 10.02
C ASN A 12 0.07 19.14 11.10
N GLY A 13 0.86 19.23 12.16
CA GLY A 13 0.64 18.47 13.38
C GLY A 13 1.41 17.18 13.52
N PHE A 14 1.99 16.64 12.46
CA PHE A 14 2.82 15.45 12.58
C PHE A 14 4.27 15.85 12.82
N ASP A 15 4.86 15.34 13.89
CA ASP A 15 6.24 15.65 14.26
C ASP A 15 7.20 14.67 13.61
N TYR A 16 7.81 15.10 12.50
CA TYR A 16 8.74 14.27 11.74
C TYR A 16 10.12 14.15 12.40
N SER A 17 10.38 14.90 13.47
CA SER A 17 11.69 14.84 14.15
C SER A 17 11.77 13.67 15.14
N THR A 18 10.66 13.32 15.78
CA THR A 18 10.60 12.21 16.73
C THR A 18 9.80 11.02 16.20
N ASN A 19 8.84 11.28 15.32
CA ASN A 19 7.98 10.26 14.71
C ASN A 19 8.40 10.02 13.28
N GLY A 20 8.15 8.82 12.76
CA GLY A 20 8.46 8.46 11.40
C GLY A 20 7.23 8.17 10.58
N ALA A 21 7.24 8.57 9.33
CA ALA A 21 6.26 8.15 8.35
C ALA A 21 7.00 7.54 7.16
N TYR A 22 6.49 6.42 6.66
CA TYR A 22 7.15 5.66 5.60
C TYR A 22 6.13 5.35 4.50
N PHE A 23 6.56 5.55 3.26
CA PHE A 23 5.83 5.04 2.11
C PHE A 23 6.49 3.72 1.69
N VAL A 24 5.71 2.65 1.64
CA VAL A 24 6.22 1.29 1.42
C VAL A 24 5.56 0.68 0.19
N THR A 25 6.36 -0.03 -0.60
CA THR A 25 5.87 -0.78 -1.76
C THR A 25 6.31 -2.23 -1.64
N LEU A 26 5.36 -3.16 -1.71
CA LEU A 26 5.63 -4.59 -1.77
C LEU A 26 5.13 -5.12 -3.11
N CYS A 27 5.97 -5.88 -3.80
CA CYS A 27 5.64 -6.45 -5.10
C CYS A 27 5.48 -7.96 -5.00
N THR A 28 4.61 -8.51 -5.84
CA THR A 28 4.50 -9.97 -5.98
C THR A 28 5.68 -10.52 -6.78
N ILE A 29 5.98 -11.81 -6.57
CA ILE A 29 7.03 -12.50 -7.32
C ILE A 29 6.70 -12.44 -8.82
N ASN A 30 7.70 -12.03 -9.60
CA ASN A 30 7.59 -11.87 -11.06
C ASN A 30 6.43 -10.94 -11.46
N ARG A 31 6.00 -10.09 -10.54
CA ARG A 31 4.91 -9.13 -10.74
C ARG A 31 3.63 -9.78 -11.27
N LYS A 32 3.32 -10.97 -10.75
CA LYS A 32 2.08 -11.66 -11.12
C LYS A 32 0.87 -10.89 -10.60
N CYS A 33 -0.12 -10.71 -11.46
CA CYS A 33 -1.36 -10.00 -11.13
C CYS A 33 -2.32 -10.92 -10.39
N ILE A 34 -2.04 -11.19 -9.11
CA ILE A 34 -2.78 -12.13 -8.29
C ILE A 34 -3.53 -11.49 -7.13
N LEU A 35 -3.38 -10.18 -6.91
CA LEU A 35 -3.98 -9.52 -5.75
C LEU A 35 -5.33 -8.89 -6.05
N SER A 36 -5.47 -8.29 -7.21
CA SER A 36 -6.70 -7.58 -7.58
C SER A 36 -6.81 -7.46 -9.09
N SER A 37 -7.96 -6.99 -9.54
CA SER A 37 -8.16 -6.55 -10.92
C SER A 37 -8.75 -5.15 -10.89
N ILE A 38 -8.44 -4.35 -11.91
CA ILE A 38 -8.92 -2.98 -12.01
C ILE A 38 -9.80 -2.86 -13.25
N ARG A 39 -11.03 -2.40 -13.03
CA ARG A 39 -12.02 -2.26 -14.08
C ARG A 39 -12.54 -0.83 -14.13
N LYS A 40 -12.56 -0.25 -15.31
CA LYS A 40 -13.24 1.01 -15.56
C LYS A 40 -14.67 0.72 -16.02
N SER A 41 -15.64 1.35 -15.37
CA SER A 41 -17.04 1.26 -15.74
C SER A 41 -17.55 2.65 -16.16
N GLY A 42 -17.15 3.13 -17.33
CA GLY A 42 -17.54 4.43 -17.84
C GLY A 42 -16.42 5.46 -17.80
N ASN A 43 -16.63 6.59 -18.51
CA ASN A 43 -15.57 7.57 -18.74
C ASN A 43 -15.25 8.47 -17.55
N TYR A 44 -16.18 8.58 -16.59
CA TYR A 44 -16.06 9.54 -15.50
C TYR A 44 -16.06 8.90 -14.13
N SER A 45 -16.16 7.56 -14.04
CA SER A 45 -16.18 6.88 -12.76
C SER A 45 -14.77 6.50 -12.32
N TYR A 46 -14.56 6.52 -11.00
CA TYR A 46 -13.32 6.02 -10.42
C TYR A 46 -13.24 4.51 -10.69
N PRO A 47 -12.08 4.00 -11.13
CA PRO A 47 -11.95 2.58 -11.43
C PRO A 47 -12.26 1.71 -10.22
N GLU A 48 -12.92 0.59 -10.48
CA GLU A 48 -13.20 -0.39 -9.44
C GLU A 48 -11.99 -1.30 -9.26
N VAL A 49 -11.54 -1.42 -8.01
CA VAL A 49 -10.51 -2.38 -7.63
C VAL A 49 -11.22 -3.57 -6.99
N LYS A 50 -11.21 -4.70 -7.70
CA LYS A 50 -11.82 -5.93 -7.19
C LYS A 50 -10.73 -6.85 -6.68
N LEU A 51 -10.77 -7.17 -5.38
CA LEU A 51 -9.77 -8.05 -4.77
C LEU A 51 -10.04 -9.50 -5.14
N THR A 52 -8.97 -10.23 -5.40
CA THR A 52 -9.02 -11.70 -5.53
C THR A 52 -9.12 -12.32 -4.14
N ASP A 53 -9.25 -13.63 -4.06
CA ASP A 53 -9.18 -14.33 -2.77
C ASP A 53 -7.87 -14.05 -2.06
N ILE A 54 -6.76 -14.03 -2.80
CA ILE A 54 -5.43 -13.67 -2.24
C ILE A 54 -5.44 -12.22 -1.77
N GLY A 55 -6.01 -11.30 -2.55
CA GLY A 55 -6.12 -9.89 -2.17
C GLY A 55 -6.95 -9.69 -0.91
N LEU A 56 -7.98 -10.49 -0.70
CA LEU A 56 -8.77 -10.43 0.53
C LEU A 56 -7.96 -10.87 1.74
N ILE A 57 -7.09 -11.86 1.58
CA ILE A 57 -6.16 -12.28 2.63
C ILE A 57 -5.18 -11.17 2.94
N VAL A 58 -4.64 -10.52 1.91
CA VAL A 58 -3.73 -9.38 2.06
C VAL A 58 -4.43 -8.27 2.87
N LYS A 59 -5.65 -7.90 2.48
CA LYS A 59 -6.41 -6.86 3.18
C LYS A 59 -6.64 -7.21 4.64
N LYS A 60 -6.96 -8.46 4.92
CA LYS A 60 -7.19 -8.96 6.28
C LYS A 60 -5.99 -8.69 7.18
N TYR A 61 -4.77 -8.98 6.70
CA TYR A 61 -3.57 -8.80 7.50
C TYR A 61 -2.99 -7.40 7.42
N MET A 62 -3.41 -6.61 6.44
CA MET A 62 -2.96 -5.23 6.31
C MET A 62 -3.24 -4.43 7.59
N ASN A 63 -4.41 -4.64 8.17
CA ASN A 63 -4.80 -3.94 9.39
C ASN A 63 -3.97 -4.33 10.61
N ASN A 64 -3.19 -5.40 10.52
CA ASN A 64 -2.30 -5.82 11.61
C ASN A 64 -0.93 -5.16 11.54
N ILE A 65 -0.64 -4.39 10.50
CA ILE A 65 0.61 -3.63 10.43
C ILE A 65 0.49 -2.43 11.36
N PRO A 66 1.32 -2.37 12.43
CA PRO A 66 1.23 -1.24 13.37
C PRO A 66 1.48 0.09 12.68
N GLY A 67 0.59 1.05 12.88
CA GLY A 67 0.73 2.39 12.34
C GLY A 67 0.27 2.56 10.90
N ILE A 68 -0.31 1.54 10.29
CA ILE A 68 -0.81 1.69 8.91
C ILE A 68 -1.93 2.72 8.89
N THR A 69 -1.82 3.68 7.95
CA THR A 69 -2.80 4.77 7.80
C THR A 69 -3.53 4.72 6.48
N TYR A 70 -2.81 4.47 5.40
CA TYR A 70 -3.38 4.42 4.05
C TYR A 70 -2.76 3.29 3.27
N TYR A 71 -3.51 2.71 2.36
CA TYR A 71 -2.98 1.71 1.46
C TYR A 71 -3.83 1.57 0.21
N VAL A 72 -3.25 0.95 -0.81
CA VAL A 72 -3.96 0.53 -2.01
C VAL A 72 -3.42 -0.84 -2.43
N ILE A 73 -4.31 -1.76 -2.79
CA ILE A 73 -3.95 -3.10 -3.24
C ILE A 73 -4.13 -3.13 -4.76
N MET A 74 -3.00 -3.03 -5.46
CA MET A 74 -2.97 -3.08 -6.92
C MET A 74 -2.86 -4.54 -7.36
N PRO A 75 -3.04 -4.84 -8.67
CA PRO A 75 -3.00 -6.24 -9.10
C PRO A 75 -1.74 -7.01 -8.74
N ASN A 76 -0.58 -6.36 -8.75
CA ASN A 76 0.71 -7.04 -8.55
C ASN A 76 1.61 -6.36 -7.53
N HIS A 77 1.08 -5.41 -6.77
CA HIS A 77 1.83 -4.74 -5.71
C HIS A 77 0.88 -4.02 -4.78
N ILE A 78 1.40 -3.62 -3.63
CA ILE A 78 0.67 -2.78 -2.70
C ILE A 78 1.53 -1.57 -2.34
N HIS A 79 0.86 -0.45 -2.12
CA HIS A 79 1.48 0.75 -1.55
C HIS A 79 0.81 1.04 -0.23
N LEU A 80 1.59 1.44 0.75
CA LEU A 80 1.04 1.79 2.06
C LEU A 80 1.84 2.92 2.70
N ILE A 81 1.17 3.67 3.57
CA ILE A 81 1.81 4.64 4.44
C ILE A 81 1.68 4.14 5.85
N VAL A 82 2.82 4.09 6.55
CA VAL A 82 2.92 3.62 7.94
C VAL A 82 3.49 4.76 8.78
N GLU A 83 2.81 5.10 9.86
CA GLU A 83 3.27 6.11 10.81
C GLU A 83 3.74 5.44 12.09
N LYS A 84 4.92 5.82 12.55
CA LYS A 84 5.51 5.31 13.81
C LYS A 84 5.69 6.47 14.77
N GLU A 85 5.17 6.32 15.99
CA GLU A 85 5.23 7.38 17.00
C GLU A 85 6.63 7.63 17.55
N ASN A 86 7.46 6.60 17.59
CA ASN A 86 8.84 6.75 18.07
C ASN A 86 9.78 6.10 17.09
N ILE A 87 10.41 6.93 16.27
CA ILE A 87 11.27 6.46 15.19
C ILE A 87 12.46 5.65 15.70
N LEU A 88 12.93 5.93 16.94
CA LEU A 88 14.05 5.21 17.52
C LEU A 88 13.70 3.78 17.89
N ASN A 89 12.42 3.52 18.17
CA ASN A 89 11.93 2.19 18.51
C ASN A 89 11.18 1.54 17.34
N SER A 90 11.21 2.17 16.20
CA SER A 90 10.49 1.69 15.01
C SER A 90 11.27 0.58 14.35
N VAL A 91 10.63 -0.57 14.13
CA VAL A 91 11.22 -1.71 13.43
C VAL A 91 10.31 -2.07 12.27
N LEU A 92 10.27 -1.15 11.29
CA LEU A 92 9.41 -1.30 10.12
C LEU A 92 9.66 -2.63 9.40
N SER A 93 10.93 -3.02 9.24
CA SER A 93 11.27 -4.25 8.55
C SER A 93 10.70 -5.49 9.23
N ASN A 94 10.64 -5.50 10.57
CA ASN A 94 10.04 -6.61 11.30
C ASN A 94 8.53 -6.66 11.11
N ASP A 95 7.88 -5.50 11.10
CA ASP A 95 6.43 -5.43 10.88
C ASP A 95 6.06 -5.90 9.48
N ILE A 96 6.83 -5.50 8.48
CA ILE A 96 6.60 -5.94 7.10
C ILE A 96 6.87 -7.44 6.97
N ARG A 97 7.93 -7.93 7.59
CA ARG A 97 8.24 -9.37 7.57
C ARG A 97 7.11 -10.19 8.20
N SER A 98 6.60 -9.75 9.35
CA SER A 98 5.48 -10.42 10.02
C SER A 98 4.24 -10.45 9.14
N PHE A 99 3.94 -9.33 8.50
CA PHE A 99 2.81 -9.24 7.57
C PHE A 99 2.97 -10.22 6.41
N LYS A 100 4.13 -10.24 5.77
CA LYS A 100 4.40 -11.16 4.66
C LYS A 100 4.26 -12.61 5.09
N THR A 101 4.75 -12.95 6.27
CA THR A 101 4.70 -14.32 6.81
C THR A 101 3.26 -14.74 7.03
N LEU A 102 2.43 -13.89 7.63
CA LEU A 102 1.03 -14.20 7.88
C LEU A 102 0.26 -14.43 6.57
N VAL A 103 0.49 -13.57 5.58
CA VAL A 103 -0.15 -13.71 4.27
C VAL A 103 0.28 -15.01 3.60
N THR A 104 1.59 -15.27 3.56
CA THR A 104 2.14 -16.48 2.93
C THR A 104 1.59 -17.73 3.57
N LYS A 105 1.48 -17.73 4.90
CA LYS A 105 0.98 -18.86 5.65
C LYS A 105 -0.47 -19.20 5.32
N GLU A 106 -1.31 -18.19 5.21
CA GLU A 106 -2.71 -18.41 4.88
C GLU A 106 -2.92 -18.73 3.40
N VAL A 107 -2.19 -18.09 2.51
CA VAL A 107 -2.24 -18.36 1.07
C VAL A 107 -1.70 -19.78 0.77
N GLY A 108 -0.70 -20.22 1.52
CA GLY A 108 -0.13 -21.55 1.37
C GLY A 108 1.09 -21.64 0.47
N PHE A 109 1.52 -20.55 -0.13
CA PHE A 109 2.73 -20.48 -0.96
C PHE A 109 3.26 -19.07 -0.98
N GLN A 110 4.54 -18.92 -1.36
CA GLN A 110 5.22 -17.62 -1.38
C GLN A 110 4.70 -16.76 -2.53
N ILE A 111 4.24 -15.56 -2.21
CA ILE A 111 3.72 -14.63 -3.22
C ILE A 111 4.54 -13.34 -3.33
N TRP A 112 5.39 -13.02 -2.35
CA TRP A 112 6.09 -11.75 -2.28
C TRP A 112 7.53 -11.84 -2.77
N GLU A 113 8.01 -10.79 -3.41
CA GLU A 113 9.45 -10.63 -3.61
C GLU A 113 10.14 -10.56 -2.24
N SER A 114 11.43 -10.94 -2.20
CA SER A 114 12.17 -11.05 -0.95
C SER A 114 12.38 -9.73 -0.22
N SER A 115 12.39 -8.62 -0.94
CA SER A 115 12.61 -7.30 -0.37
C SER A 115 11.39 -6.41 -0.57
N PHE A 116 11.45 -5.20 -0.03
CA PHE A 116 10.44 -4.18 -0.26
C PHE A 116 11.12 -2.83 -0.43
N TYR A 117 10.41 -1.88 -1.02
CA TYR A 117 10.89 -0.52 -1.19
C TYR A 117 10.26 0.35 -0.13
N ASP A 118 11.05 1.24 0.48
CA ASP A 118 10.55 2.20 1.43
C ASP A 118 11.15 3.58 1.16
N HIS A 119 10.35 4.59 1.47
CA HIS A 119 10.74 5.98 1.39
C HIS A 119 10.38 6.65 2.70
N ILE A 120 11.36 7.31 3.32
CA ILE A 120 11.12 8.04 4.56
C ILE A 120 10.47 9.37 4.20
N ILE A 121 9.26 9.56 4.70
CA ILE A 121 8.51 10.80 4.49
C ILE A 121 9.04 11.85 5.49
N ARG A 122 9.44 13.02 4.98
CA ARG A 122 10.16 14.00 5.79
C ARG A 122 9.35 15.24 6.17
N ASP A 123 8.25 15.50 5.47
CA ASP A 123 7.41 16.66 5.73
C ASP A 123 5.99 16.44 5.18
N ASP A 124 5.11 17.37 5.45
CA ASP A 124 3.71 17.27 5.03
C ASP A 124 3.56 17.29 3.51
N TYR A 125 4.40 18.04 2.81
CA TYR A 125 4.37 18.06 1.34
C TYR A 125 4.68 16.67 0.79
N ASP A 126 5.75 16.05 1.27
CA ASP A 126 6.17 14.71 0.86
C ASP A 126 5.07 13.69 1.19
N TYR A 127 4.48 13.79 2.37
CA TYR A 127 3.38 12.94 2.80
C TYR A 127 2.21 13.03 1.81
N ASN A 128 1.82 14.25 1.47
CA ASN A 128 0.67 14.48 0.60
C ASN A 128 0.93 14.03 -0.84
N VAL A 129 2.16 14.15 -1.33
CA VAL A 129 2.54 13.63 -2.64
C VAL A 129 2.31 12.11 -2.69
N HIS A 130 2.74 11.38 -1.65
CA HIS A 130 2.60 9.94 -1.62
C HIS A 130 1.16 9.50 -1.37
N LEU A 131 0.41 10.24 -0.55
CA LEU A 131 -1.02 9.96 -0.37
C LEU A 131 -1.79 10.15 -1.68
N GLN A 132 -1.48 11.21 -2.42
CA GLN A 132 -2.09 11.44 -3.73
C GLN A 132 -1.74 10.31 -4.69
N TYR A 133 -0.51 9.83 -4.66
CA TYR A 133 -0.07 8.71 -5.47
C TYR A 133 -0.89 7.45 -5.17
N ILE A 134 -1.14 7.16 -3.90
CA ILE A 134 -1.99 6.04 -3.50
C ILE A 134 -3.42 6.21 -4.05
N ASN A 135 -3.99 7.41 -3.89
CA ASN A 135 -5.34 7.68 -4.34
C ASN A 135 -5.50 7.56 -5.86
N ASP A 136 -4.47 7.96 -6.60
CA ASP A 136 -4.50 7.99 -8.06
C ASP A 136 -4.04 6.69 -8.71
N ASN A 137 -3.46 5.77 -7.94
CA ASN A 137 -2.88 4.56 -8.50
C ASN A 137 -3.85 3.75 -9.35
N PRO A 138 -5.09 3.49 -8.91
CA PRO A 138 -6.03 2.76 -9.75
C PRO A 138 -6.39 3.49 -11.05
N ILE A 139 -6.45 4.82 -11.01
CA ILE A 139 -6.78 5.63 -12.19
C ILE A 139 -5.66 5.51 -13.23
N LYS A 140 -4.42 5.47 -12.77
CA LYS A 140 -3.23 5.47 -13.64
C LYS A 140 -2.65 4.07 -13.88
N TRP A 141 -3.44 3.04 -13.59
CA TRP A 141 -2.93 1.67 -13.65
C TRP A 141 -2.27 1.34 -15.00
N CYS A 142 -2.89 1.70 -16.10
CA CYS A 142 -2.34 1.40 -17.42
C CYS A 142 -1.02 2.12 -17.73
N GLU A 143 -0.74 3.19 -16.98
CA GLU A 143 0.51 3.96 -17.11
C GLU A 143 1.52 3.58 -16.04
N ASP A 144 1.15 2.67 -15.12
CA ASP A 144 1.99 2.26 -14.02
C ASP A 144 3.16 1.42 -14.53
N LYS A 145 4.36 1.65 -13.98
CA LYS A 145 5.55 0.87 -14.31
C LYS A 145 5.41 -0.62 -13.95
N TYR A 146 4.44 -0.95 -13.11
CA TYR A 146 4.15 -2.33 -12.68
C TYR A 146 3.04 -2.98 -13.49
N TYR A 147 2.50 -2.30 -14.50
CA TYR A 147 1.36 -2.79 -15.29
C TYR A 147 1.66 -4.15 -15.91
N CYS A 148 0.70 -5.06 -15.81
CA CYS A 148 0.86 -6.42 -16.31
C CYS A 148 -0.23 -6.86 -17.30
N GLY A 149 -0.90 -5.91 -17.93
CA GLY A 149 -1.89 -6.21 -18.98
C GLY A 149 -3.34 -5.99 -18.61
#